data_9e3b3719f0e751555731b582284589e5
#
_entry.id   9e3b3719f0e751555731b582284589e5
#
_cell.length_a   1.000
_cell.length_b   1.000
_cell.length_c   1.000
_cell.angle_alpha   90.00
_cell.angle_beta   90.00
_cell.angle_gamma   90.00
#
_symmetry.space_group_name_H-M   'P 1'
#
loop_
_entity.id
_entity.type
_entity.pdbx_description
1 polymer ?
#
loop_
_entity_poly.entity_id
_entity_poly.type
_entity_poly.pdbx_seq_one_letter_code
_entity_poly.pdbx_strand_id
1 'polypeptide(L)'
;AWLFLFLVWLLLDWIFRLPPLSTLGMAVLGCVPCAVNFYTLQLRGEPFLPWDLAQVSEAAGVASAAGIKIQTSMIVTVVVELALMAGSFFLYRGRHKQRWLPRVAGSAATAAALCLLIFGVYLQPAVCQAVGIVADPWMQDRYYRYYGVVTGFMTNLSNLEIDKPDSYSEEAVDAILDNVDESQKFSTSPLYPTSYAATTAKDE
;
A
#
# COMPACT_ATOMS: atom_id res chain seq x y z
N ALA A 1 11.73 6.68 3.22
CA ALA A 1 11.35 5.45 3.95
C ALA A 1 12.06 5.32 5.30
N TRP A 2 13.40 5.39 5.38
CA TRP A 2 14.15 5.14 6.61
C TRP A 2 13.77 6.05 7.77
N LEU A 3 13.60 7.35 7.54
CA LEU A 3 13.19 8.30 8.57
C LEU A 3 11.79 7.96 9.12
N PHE A 4 10.87 7.58 8.24
CA PHE A 4 9.52 7.13 8.63
C PHE A 4 9.57 5.90 9.54
N LEU A 5 10.27 4.86 9.11
CA LEU A 5 10.42 3.62 9.87
C LEU A 5 11.11 3.86 11.22
N PHE A 6 12.13 4.74 11.25
CA PHE A 6 12.81 5.12 12.49
C PHE A 6 11.87 5.85 13.46
N LEU A 7 11.06 6.79 12.96
CA LEU A 7 10.09 7.51 13.80
C LEU A 7 9.00 6.59 14.33
N VAL A 8 8.52 5.64 13.51
CA VAL A 8 7.55 4.61 13.95
C VAL A 8 8.17 3.74 15.03
N TRP A 9 9.39 3.25 14.83
CA TRP A 9 10.10 2.47 15.85
C TRP A 9 10.30 3.25 17.16
N LEU A 10 10.70 4.51 17.06
CA LEU A 10 10.90 5.38 18.21
C LEU A 10 9.60 5.63 18.96
N LEU A 11 8.49 5.83 18.24
CA LEU A 11 7.16 5.97 18.83
C LEU A 11 6.75 4.71 19.60
N LEU A 12 6.95 3.54 18.99
CA LEU A 12 6.70 2.25 19.65
C LEU A 12 7.56 2.06 20.91
N ASP A 13 8.84 2.49 20.87
CA ASP A 13 9.74 2.42 22.04
C ASP A 13 9.26 3.33 23.18
N TRP A 14 8.76 4.51 22.86
CA TRP A 14 8.13 5.40 23.86
C TRP A 14 6.85 4.81 24.45
N ILE A 15 6.03 4.14 23.63
CA ILE A 15 4.77 3.53 24.05
C ILE A 15 5.01 2.28 24.90
N PHE A 16 5.77 1.34 24.40
CA PHE A 16 5.90 0.01 25.01
C PHE A 16 6.92 -0.07 26.16
N ARG A 17 7.91 0.82 26.20
CA ARG A 17 9.03 0.81 27.18
C ARG A 17 9.94 -0.42 27.13
N LEU A 18 9.60 -1.38 26.36
CA LEU A 18 10.30 -2.65 26.24
C LEU A 18 10.81 -2.76 24.80
N PRO A 19 12.12 -2.58 24.56
CA PRO A 19 12.69 -2.67 23.23
C PRO A 19 12.34 -3.95 22.48
N PRO A 20 12.24 -5.13 23.12
CA PRO A 20 11.76 -6.32 22.42
C PRO A 20 10.35 -6.16 21.85
N LEU A 21 9.47 -5.44 22.57
CA LEU A 21 8.10 -5.23 22.14
C LEU A 21 7.98 -4.19 21.02
N SER A 22 8.81 -3.14 21.08
CA SER A 22 8.92 -2.16 19.97
C SER A 22 9.53 -2.80 18.73
N THR A 23 10.52 -3.68 18.88
CA THR A 23 11.09 -4.45 17.76
C THR A 23 10.05 -5.40 17.16
N LEU A 24 9.28 -6.11 17.98
CA LEU A 24 8.19 -6.95 17.52
C LEU A 24 7.11 -6.14 16.77
N GLY A 25 6.70 -5.00 17.35
CA GLY A 25 5.75 -4.10 16.69
C GLY A 25 6.24 -3.62 15.33
N MET A 26 7.55 -3.31 15.24
CA MET A 26 8.18 -2.91 14.00
C MET A 26 8.26 -4.05 12.99
N ALA A 27 8.57 -5.27 13.45
CA ALA A 27 8.56 -6.46 12.60
C ALA A 27 7.17 -6.70 11.98
N VAL A 28 6.11 -6.61 12.79
CA VAL A 28 4.73 -6.77 12.29
C VAL A 28 4.39 -5.67 11.28
N LEU A 29 4.64 -4.41 11.63
CA LEU A 29 4.31 -3.26 10.75
C LEU A 29 5.15 -3.21 9.47
N GLY A 30 6.34 -3.81 9.47
CA GLY A 30 7.20 -3.89 8.29
C GLY A 30 6.96 -5.16 7.47
N CYS A 31 7.00 -6.33 8.12
CA CYS A 31 6.93 -7.61 7.41
C CYS A 31 5.54 -7.89 6.81
N VAL A 32 4.45 -7.52 7.52
CA VAL A 32 3.10 -7.80 7.02
C VAL A 32 2.80 -7.04 5.72
N PRO A 33 2.97 -5.70 5.64
CA PRO A 33 2.77 -5.00 4.37
C PRO A 33 3.71 -5.46 3.25
N CYS A 34 4.96 -5.80 3.58
CA CYS A 34 5.89 -6.33 2.59
C CYS A 34 5.46 -7.70 2.06
N ALA A 35 4.96 -8.58 2.93
CA ALA A 35 4.45 -9.89 2.52
C ALA A 35 3.17 -9.73 1.67
N VAL A 36 2.25 -8.87 2.09
CA VAL A 36 1.05 -8.57 1.30
C VAL A 36 1.44 -8.03 -0.07
N ASN A 37 2.32 -7.03 -0.13
CA ASN A 37 2.81 -6.47 -1.39
C ASN A 37 3.48 -7.51 -2.29
N PHE A 38 4.24 -8.44 -1.71
CA PHE A 38 4.87 -9.51 -2.46
C PHE A 38 3.83 -10.43 -3.14
N TYR A 39 2.80 -10.84 -2.40
CA TYR A 39 1.76 -11.71 -2.96
C TYR A 39 0.83 -10.98 -3.92
N THR A 40 0.50 -9.70 -3.69
CA THR A 40 -0.29 -8.92 -4.64
C THR A 40 0.45 -8.76 -5.97
N LEU A 41 1.77 -8.51 -5.93
CA LEU A 41 2.60 -8.48 -7.14
C LEU A 41 2.61 -9.82 -7.89
N GLN A 42 2.66 -10.95 -7.16
CA GLN A 42 2.65 -12.27 -7.80
C GLN A 42 1.30 -12.65 -8.41
N LEU A 43 0.20 -12.28 -7.75
CA LEU A 43 -1.14 -12.70 -8.15
C LEU A 43 -1.77 -11.75 -9.17
N ARG A 44 -1.52 -10.45 -9.02
CA ARG A 44 -2.18 -9.40 -9.78
C ARG A 44 -1.24 -8.63 -10.72
N GLY A 45 0.08 -8.73 -10.50
CA GLY A 45 1.08 -7.96 -11.24
C GLY A 45 1.22 -6.51 -10.78
N GLU A 46 0.43 -6.09 -9.80
CA GLU A 46 0.43 -4.74 -9.22
C GLU A 46 0.83 -4.75 -7.75
N PRO A 47 1.49 -3.69 -7.23
CA PRO A 47 1.84 -3.60 -5.83
C PRO A 47 0.61 -3.39 -4.96
N PHE A 48 0.79 -3.59 -3.64
CA PHE A 48 -0.22 -3.30 -2.64
C PHE A 48 -0.42 -1.78 -2.52
N LEU A 49 -1.62 -1.31 -2.82
CA LEU A 49 -1.99 0.10 -2.90
C LEU A 49 -2.93 0.50 -1.73
N PRO A 50 -2.98 1.78 -1.34
CA PRO A 50 -3.81 2.20 -0.21
C PRO A 50 -5.30 1.84 -0.34
N TRP A 51 -5.87 1.88 -1.53
CA TRP A 51 -7.28 1.50 -1.78
C TRP A 51 -7.55 0.01 -1.66
N ASP A 52 -6.52 -0.84 -1.75
CA ASP A 52 -6.66 -2.28 -1.50
C ASP A 52 -7.06 -2.58 -0.03
N LEU A 53 -6.83 -1.64 0.90
CA LEU A 53 -7.28 -1.77 2.28
C LEU A 53 -8.80 -1.90 2.40
N ALA A 54 -9.56 -1.30 1.49
CA ALA A 54 -11.01 -1.42 1.45
C ALA A 54 -11.48 -2.82 1.02
N GLN A 55 -10.62 -3.58 0.33
CA GLN A 55 -10.92 -4.89 -0.26
C GLN A 55 -10.26 -6.06 0.50
N VAL A 56 -9.73 -5.82 1.71
CA VAL A 56 -8.99 -6.84 2.49
C VAL A 56 -9.85 -8.08 2.79
N SER A 57 -11.15 -7.90 3.04
CA SER A 57 -12.05 -9.03 3.30
C SER A 57 -12.23 -9.94 2.08
N GLU A 58 -12.30 -9.36 0.89
CA GLU A 58 -12.40 -10.11 -0.37
C GLU A 58 -11.07 -10.78 -0.72
N ALA A 59 -9.96 -10.06 -0.54
CA ALA A 59 -8.62 -10.58 -0.75
C ALA A 59 -8.31 -11.79 0.12
N ALA A 60 -8.79 -11.84 1.36
CA ALA A 60 -8.61 -13.00 2.25
C ALA A 60 -9.30 -14.26 1.72
N GLY A 61 -10.48 -14.12 1.10
CA GLY A 61 -11.18 -15.21 0.44
C GLY A 61 -10.42 -15.77 -0.77
N VAL A 62 -9.89 -14.88 -1.60
CA VAL A 62 -9.08 -15.25 -2.78
C VAL A 62 -7.74 -15.89 -2.38
N ALA A 63 -7.09 -15.35 -1.34
CA ALA A 63 -5.82 -15.86 -0.85
C ALA A 63 -5.90 -17.32 -0.39
N SER A 64 -7.01 -17.72 0.23
CA SER A 64 -7.23 -19.10 0.65
C SER A 64 -7.36 -20.08 -0.54
N ALA A 65 -7.94 -19.61 -1.66
CA ALA A 65 -8.12 -20.38 -2.89
C ALA A 65 -6.85 -20.42 -3.77
N ALA A 66 -6.00 -19.39 -3.68
CA ALA A 66 -4.82 -19.21 -4.54
C ALA A 66 -3.64 -20.12 -4.18
N GLY A 67 -3.72 -20.94 -3.11
CA GLY A 67 -2.67 -21.86 -2.71
C GLY A 67 -1.33 -21.17 -2.41
N ILE A 68 -1.36 -20.10 -1.64
CA ILE A 68 -0.20 -19.28 -1.29
C ILE A 68 0.89 -20.13 -0.67
N LYS A 69 2.08 -20.16 -1.30
CA LYS A 69 3.26 -20.88 -0.80
C LYS A 69 4.16 -19.92 -0.04
N ILE A 70 4.48 -20.26 1.21
CA ILE A 70 5.45 -19.49 2.00
C ILE A 70 6.82 -19.59 1.35
N GLN A 71 7.41 -18.44 1.05
CA GLN A 71 8.72 -18.37 0.41
C GLN A 71 9.84 -18.43 1.46
N THR A 72 10.96 -19.07 1.13
CA THR A 72 12.12 -19.19 2.02
C THR A 72 12.63 -17.85 2.53
N SER A 73 12.57 -16.80 1.69
CA SER A 73 12.97 -15.45 2.08
C SER A 73 12.12 -14.88 3.23
N MET A 74 10.83 -15.20 3.28
CA MET A 74 9.94 -14.78 4.38
C MET A 74 10.30 -15.50 5.67
N ILE A 75 10.62 -16.79 5.61
CA ILE A 75 11.07 -17.56 6.78
C ILE A 75 12.36 -16.94 7.32
N VAL A 76 13.32 -16.67 6.44
CA VAL A 76 14.60 -16.03 6.83
C VAL A 76 14.34 -14.67 7.49
N THR A 77 13.47 -13.83 6.93
CA THR A 77 13.12 -12.54 7.51
C THR A 77 12.56 -12.70 8.92
N VAL A 78 11.59 -13.60 9.13
CA VAL A 78 11.01 -13.87 10.44
C VAL A 78 12.07 -14.36 11.43
N VAL A 79 12.98 -15.24 11.02
CA VAL A 79 14.08 -15.74 11.88
C VAL A 79 15.02 -14.59 12.27
N VAL A 80 15.38 -13.72 11.33
CA VAL A 80 16.23 -12.54 11.61
C VAL A 80 15.53 -11.61 12.59
N GLU A 81 14.25 -11.32 12.41
CA GLU A 81 13.47 -10.47 13.33
C GLU A 81 13.37 -11.06 14.73
N LEU A 82 13.14 -12.36 14.85
CA LEU A 82 13.14 -13.05 16.16
C LEU A 82 14.54 -13.00 16.82
N ALA A 83 15.61 -13.12 16.06
CA ALA A 83 16.98 -12.97 16.56
C ALA A 83 17.26 -11.54 17.05
N LEU A 84 16.81 -10.51 16.30
CA LEU A 84 16.93 -9.10 16.70
C LEU A 84 16.10 -8.81 17.96
N MET A 85 14.89 -9.37 18.07
CA MET A 85 14.05 -9.27 19.26
C MET A 85 14.75 -9.89 20.47
N ALA A 86 15.29 -11.10 20.34
CA ALA A 86 16.05 -11.77 21.39
C ALA A 86 17.31 -10.97 21.79
N GLY A 87 18.06 -10.48 20.80
CA GLY A 87 19.22 -9.62 21.02
C GLY A 87 18.87 -8.33 21.77
N SER A 88 17.76 -7.69 21.40
CA SER A 88 17.28 -6.49 22.09
C SER A 88 16.89 -6.78 23.55
N PHE A 89 16.31 -7.95 23.82
CA PHE A 89 16.00 -8.37 25.19
C PHE A 89 17.27 -8.50 26.06
N PHE A 90 18.33 -9.11 25.56
CA PHE A 90 19.59 -9.25 26.28
C PHE A 90 20.30 -7.92 26.52
N LEU A 91 20.34 -7.05 25.51
CA LEU A 91 21.00 -5.76 25.58
C LEU A 91 20.32 -4.77 26.55
N TYR A 92 19.00 -4.86 26.70
CA TYR A 92 18.21 -3.90 27.47
C TYR A 92 17.76 -4.41 28.85
N ARG A 93 18.27 -5.52 29.31
CA ARG A 93 17.93 -6.14 30.58
C ARG A 93 18.12 -5.26 31.84
N GLY A 94 18.76 -4.10 31.72
CA GLY A 94 19.07 -3.18 32.82
C GLY A 94 18.46 -1.79 32.73
N ARG A 95 17.50 -1.53 31.83
CA ARG A 95 16.94 -0.18 31.67
C ARG A 95 16.19 0.29 32.91
N HIS A 96 16.63 1.42 33.48
CA HIS A 96 16.02 2.08 34.63
C HIS A 96 14.58 2.56 34.33
N LYS A 97 13.74 2.60 35.40
CA LYS A 97 12.40 3.19 35.36
C LYS A 97 12.46 4.65 34.90
N GLN A 98 12.16 4.87 33.65
CA GLN A 98 12.07 6.22 33.09
C GLN A 98 10.84 6.94 33.63
N ARG A 99 10.99 8.21 34.04
CA ARG A 99 9.87 9.05 34.53
C ARG A 99 8.80 9.15 33.45
N TRP A 100 7.54 9.23 33.87
CA TRP A 100 6.40 9.26 32.91
C TRP A 100 6.37 10.53 32.06
N LEU A 101 6.80 11.68 32.61
CA LEU A 101 6.75 12.99 31.95
C LEU A 101 7.61 13.06 30.67
N PRO A 102 8.93 12.71 30.69
CA PRO A 102 9.73 12.71 29.46
C PRO A 102 9.22 11.68 28.43
N ARG A 103 8.55 10.64 28.89
CA ARG A 103 7.96 9.65 28.02
C ARG A 103 6.77 10.20 27.23
N VAL A 104 5.81 10.86 27.90
CA VAL A 104 4.67 11.50 27.24
C VAL A 104 5.16 12.59 26.29
N ALA A 105 6.12 13.42 26.73
CA ALA A 105 6.70 14.44 25.87
C ALA A 105 7.42 13.83 24.67
N GLY A 106 8.20 12.76 24.86
CA GLY A 106 8.89 12.08 23.78
C GLY A 106 7.94 11.42 22.76
N SER A 107 6.89 10.74 23.24
CA SER A 107 5.87 10.15 22.36
C SER A 107 5.10 11.23 21.59
N ALA A 108 4.73 12.34 22.23
CA ALA A 108 4.04 13.45 21.59
C ALA A 108 4.92 14.13 20.51
N ALA A 109 6.21 14.37 20.84
CA ALA A 109 7.15 14.95 19.89
C ALA A 109 7.41 14.02 18.69
N THR A 110 7.54 12.73 18.94
CA THR A 110 7.74 11.73 17.85
C THR A 110 6.48 11.60 17.00
N ALA A 111 5.29 11.59 17.61
CA ALA A 111 4.03 11.58 16.88
C ALA A 111 3.86 12.84 16.02
N ALA A 112 4.18 14.01 16.58
CA ALA A 112 4.16 15.28 15.84
C ALA A 112 5.14 15.26 14.64
N ALA A 113 6.37 14.75 14.84
CA ALA A 113 7.35 14.61 13.77
C ALA A 113 6.87 13.63 12.69
N LEU A 114 6.21 12.54 13.08
CA LEU A 114 5.62 11.58 12.14
C LEU A 114 4.47 12.20 11.34
N CYS A 115 3.58 12.94 12.01
CA CYS A 115 2.51 13.69 11.35
C CYS A 115 3.08 14.73 10.36
N LEU A 116 4.11 15.49 10.77
CA LEU A 116 4.78 16.44 9.87
C LEU A 116 5.40 15.75 8.65
N LEU A 117 5.98 14.57 8.83
CA LEU A 117 6.55 13.81 7.71
C LEU A 117 5.46 13.29 6.77
N ILE A 118 4.34 12.79 7.30
CA ILE A 118 3.22 12.30 6.49
C ILE A 118 2.55 13.45 5.75
N PHE A 119 2.03 14.44 6.49
CA PHE A 119 1.25 15.52 5.92
C PHE A 119 2.09 16.58 5.21
N GLY A 120 3.33 16.81 5.65
CA GLY A 120 4.23 17.82 5.08
C GLY A 120 5.09 17.31 3.93
N VAL A 121 5.30 16.00 3.82
CA VAL A 121 6.13 15.43 2.76
C VAL A 121 5.33 14.46 1.90
N TYR A 122 4.87 13.34 2.46
CA TYR A 122 4.27 12.27 1.64
C TYR A 122 2.95 12.65 0.97
N LEU A 123 2.11 13.45 1.64
CA LEU A 123 0.83 13.91 1.10
C LEU A 123 0.95 15.21 0.29
N GLN A 124 2.17 15.72 0.08
CA GLN A 124 2.41 16.93 -0.71
C GLN A 124 3.16 16.57 -2.00
N PRO A 125 2.49 16.45 -3.16
CA PRO A 125 3.13 16.05 -4.41
C PRO A 125 4.27 16.98 -4.82
N ALA A 126 4.12 18.30 -4.59
CA ALA A 126 5.16 19.28 -4.88
C ALA A 126 6.43 19.07 -4.04
N VAL A 127 6.28 18.72 -2.75
CA VAL A 127 7.41 18.43 -1.86
C VAL A 127 8.06 17.10 -2.26
N CYS A 128 7.26 16.08 -2.56
CA CYS A 128 7.76 14.81 -3.06
C CYS A 128 8.63 15.00 -4.31
N GLN A 129 8.16 15.78 -5.29
CA GLN A 129 8.93 16.10 -6.50
C GLN A 129 10.23 16.85 -6.18
N ALA A 130 10.19 17.83 -5.26
CA ALA A 130 11.37 18.60 -4.84
C ALA A 130 12.46 17.72 -4.18
N VAL A 131 12.07 16.64 -3.49
CA VAL A 131 13.01 15.67 -2.89
C VAL A 131 13.32 14.49 -3.82
N GLY A 132 12.92 14.55 -5.08
CA GLY A 132 13.22 13.55 -6.10
C GLY A 132 12.29 12.33 -6.10
N ILE A 133 11.15 12.39 -5.41
CA ILE A 133 10.15 11.34 -5.43
C ILE A 133 9.10 11.71 -6.48
N VAL A 134 9.24 11.15 -7.67
CA VAL A 134 8.32 11.40 -8.79
C VAL A 134 7.35 10.21 -8.88
N ALA A 135 6.08 10.45 -8.57
CA ALA A 135 5.04 9.45 -8.70
C ALA A 135 4.78 9.12 -10.18
N ASP A 136 4.68 7.84 -10.49
CA ASP A 136 4.27 7.35 -11.80
C ASP A 136 2.96 6.55 -11.64
N PRO A 137 1.80 7.17 -11.93
CA PRO A 137 0.50 6.52 -11.76
C PRO A 137 0.33 5.26 -12.64
N TRP A 138 1.02 5.22 -13.78
CA TRP A 138 0.87 4.16 -14.78
C TRP A 138 1.81 2.97 -14.56
N MET A 139 2.94 3.17 -13.86
CA MET A 139 3.96 2.14 -13.64
C MET A 139 4.23 1.94 -12.14
N GLN A 140 3.20 1.57 -11.40
CA GLN A 140 3.25 1.43 -9.93
C GLN A 140 4.26 0.37 -9.47
N ASP A 141 4.42 -0.75 -10.18
CA ASP A 141 5.40 -1.78 -9.87
C ASP A 141 6.82 -1.25 -9.93
N ARG A 142 7.15 -0.47 -10.96
CA ARG A 142 8.45 0.19 -11.12
C ARG A 142 8.68 1.24 -10.03
N TYR A 143 7.65 2.02 -9.71
CA TYR A 143 7.69 3.03 -8.67
C TYR A 143 8.01 2.43 -7.30
N TYR A 144 7.31 1.34 -6.92
CA TYR A 144 7.54 0.63 -5.68
C TYR A 144 8.91 -0.07 -5.61
N ARG A 145 9.41 -0.57 -6.73
CA ARG A 145 10.78 -1.13 -6.80
C ARG A 145 11.85 -0.07 -6.56
N TYR A 146 11.64 1.14 -7.04
CA TYR A 146 12.63 2.22 -6.95
C TYR A 146 12.62 2.90 -5.58
N TYR A 147 11.46 3.28 -5.09
CA TYR A 147 11.31 4.04 -3.84
C TYR A 147 10.99 3.17 -2.61
N GLY A 148 10.64 1.93 -2.79
CA GLY A 148 10.25 0.97 -1.75
C GLY A 148 8.78 1.05 -1.37
N VAL A 149 8.28 -0.05 -0.78
CA VAL A 149 6.86 -0.25 -0.43
C VAL A 149 6.31 0.89 0.45
N VAL A 150 7.06 1.29 1.48
CA VAL A 150 6.62 2.34 2.42
C VAL A 150 6.43 3.68 1.73
N THR A 151 7.40 4.10 0.92
CA THR A 151 7.31 5.36 0.18
C THR A 151 6.19 5.30 -0.85
N GLY A 152 6.14 4.24 -1.64
CA GLY A 152 5.10 4.04 -2.65
C GLY A 152 3.69 4.06 -2.04
N PHE A 153 3.50 3.36 -0.92
CA PHE A 153 2.22 3.34 -0.23
C PHE A 153 1.84 4.72 0.34
N MET A 154 2.77 5.40 1.03
CA MET A 154 2.49 6.68 1.66
C MET A 154 2.20 7.80 0.65
N THR A 155 2.91 7.83 -0.47
CA THR A 155 2.65 8.82 -1.52
C THR A 155 1.35 8.58 -2.27
N ASN A 156 0.93 7.32 -2.41
CA ASN A 156 -0.35 7.00 -3.02
C ASN A 156 -1.56 7.27 -2.11
N LEU A 157 -1.36 7.58 -0.82
CA LEU A 157 -2.45 8.04 0.04
C LEU A 157 -3.08 9.35 -0.43
N SER A 158 -2.30 10.21 -1.10
CA SER A 158 -2.83 11.45 -1.70
C SER A 158 -3.76 11.20 -2.90
N ASN A 159 -3.71 10.00 -3.49
CA ASN A 159 -4.50 9.63 -4.66
C ASN A 159 -5.78 8.83 -4.29
N LEU A 160 -6.15 8.79 -3.01
CA LEU A 160 -7.38 8.12 -2.57
C LEU A 160 -8.65 8.87 -2.99
N GLU A 161 -8.57 10.18 -3.11
CA GLU A 161 -9.66 10.99 -3.64
C GLU A 161 -9.46 11.17 -5.14
N ILE A 162 -10.45 10.76 -5.91
CA ILE A 162 -10.53 11.07 -7.33
C ILE A 162 -11.18 12.44 -7.42
N ASP A 163 -10.41 13.44 -7.82
CA ASP A 163 -10.96 14.75 -8.10
C ASP A 163 -12.01 14.62 -9.21
N LYS A 164 -13.26 14.93 -8.86
CA LYS A 164 -14.31 15.01 -9.87
C LYS A 164 -14.01 16.22 -10.76
N PRO A 165 -14.11 16.09 -12.09
CA PRO A 165 -14.02 17.25 -12.97
C PRO A 165 -14.99 18.35 -12.52
N ASP A 166 -14.57 19.61 -12.60
CA ASP A 166 -15.41 20.77 -12.21
C ASP A 166 -16.77 20.82 -12.95
N SER A 167 -16.84 20.16 -14.09
CA SER A 167 -18.05 20.02 -14.93
C SER A 167 -18.88 18.77 -14.61
N TYR A 168 -18.51 17.97 -13.59
CA TYR A 168 -19.24 16.76 -13.26
C TYR A 168 -20.52 17.11 -12.50
N SER A 169 -21.65 16.89 -13.13
CA SER A 169 -22.98 16.85 -12.49
C SER A 169 -23.74 15.62 -12.98
N GLU A 170 -24.65 15.09 -12.15
CA GLU A 170 -25.51 13.98 -12.57
C GLU A 170 -26.33 14.35 -13.81
N GLU A 171 -26.81 15.62 -13.89
CA GLU A 171 -27.52 16.14 -15.04
C GLU A 171 -26.65 16.17 -16.33
N ALA A 172 -25.35 16.46 -16.21
CA ALA A 172 -24.46 16.42 -17.35
C ALA A 172 -24.20 14.98 -17.84
N VAL A 173 -24.16 14.02 -16.92
CA VAL A 173 -24.05 12.59 -17.26
C VAL A 173 -25.33 12.10 -17.94
N ASP A 174 -26.49 12.42 -17.37
CA ASP A 174 -27.78 12.07 -17.96
C ASP A 174 -27.97 12.68 -19.34
N ALA A 175 -27.58 13.94 -19.52
CA ALA A 175 -27.60 14.60 -20.84
C ALA A 175 -26.67 13.93 -21.87
N ILE A 176 -25.54 13.37 -21.42
CA ILE A 176 -24.65 12.59 -22.30
C ILE A 176 -25.28 11.23 -22.63
N LEU A 177 -25.86 10.57 -21.62
CA LEU A 177 -26.54 9.28 -21.80
C LEU A 177 -27.77 9.38 -22.71
N ASP A 178 -28.56 10.45 -22.60
CA ASP A 178 -29.71 10.71 -23.45
C ASP A 178 -29.30 11.02 -24.91
N ASN A 179 -28.09 11.59 -25.12
CA ASN A 179 -27.53 11.83 -26.43
C ASN A 179 -26.78 10.62 -27.04
N VAL A 180 -26.57 9.56 -26.27
CA VAL A 180 -26.12 8.28 -26.82
C VAL A 180 -27.31 7.64 -27.52
N ASP A 181 -27.48 8.02 -28.77
CA ASP A 181 -28.53 7.51 -29.63
C ASP A 181 -28.49 5.98 -29.66
N GLU A 182 -29.65 5.33 -29.46
CA GLU A 182 -29.78 3.88 -29.55
C GLU A 182 -29.30 3.31 -30.89
N SER A 183 -29.19 4.14 -31.92
CA SER A 183 -28.61 3.80 -33.22
C SER A 183 -27.09 3.52 -33.18
N GLN A 184 -26.41 3.96 -32.13
CA GLN A 184 -25.01 3.59 -31.86
C GLN A 184 -24.88 2.31 -31.00
N LYS A 185 -25.94 1.66 -30.65
CA LYS A 185 -25.88 0.29 -30.17
C LYS A 185 -25.22 -0.55 -31.23
N PHE A 186 -23.90 -0.69 -31.09
CA PHE A 186 -23.05 -1.59 -31.84
C PHE A 186 -23.70 -2.05 -33.15
N SER A 187 -23.82 -1.14 -34.10
CA SER A 187 -23.92 -1.52 -35.48
C SER A 187 -22.77 -2.50 -35.63
N THR A 188 -23.09 -3.74 -35.97
CA THR A 188 -22.11 -4.80 -36.26
C THR A 188 -21.08 -4.20 -37.19
N SER A 189 -20.02 -3.68 -36.58
CA SER A 189 -18.96 -2.99 -37.29
C SER A 189 -18.38 -3.99 -38.29
N PRO A 190 -18.17 -3.62 -39.56
CA PRO A 190 -17.51 -4.51 -40.52
C PRO A 190 -16.10 -4.92 -40.13
N LEU A 191 -15.60 -4.45 -38.98
CA LEU A 191 -14.34 -4.91 -38.34
C LEU A 191 -14.41 -6.31 -37.72
N TYR A 192 -15.60 -6.85 -37.51
CA TYR A 192 -15.78 -8.27 -37.17
C TYR A 192 -16.59 -8.92 -38.27
N PRO A 193 -15.92 -9.47 -39.31
CA PRO A 193 -16.63 -10.18 -40.35
C PRO A 193 -17.38 -11.38 -39.71
N THR A 194 -18.65 -11.46 -40.00
CA THR A 194 -19.60 -12.54 -39.60
C THR A 194 -19.14 -13.93 -40.07
N SER A 195 -17.96 -14.06 -40.67
CA SER A 195 -17.35 -15.31 -41.08
C SER A 195 -16.92 -16.22 -39.89
N TYR A 196 -16.78 -15.68 -38.69
CA TYR A 196 -16.48 -16.50 -37.50
C TYR A 196 -17.68 -17.31 -36.97
N ALA A 197 -18.89 -16.84 -37.20
CA ALA A 197 -20.10 -17.58 -36.80
C ALA A 197 -20.49 -18.70 -37.80
N ALA A 198 -19.96 -18.66 -39.01
CA ALA A 198 -20.31 -19.61 -40.06
C ALA A 198 -19.42 -20.87 -40.09
N THR A 199 -18.27 -20.84 -39.42
CA THR A 199 -17.31 -21.97 -39.42
C THR A 199 -17.56 -22.98 -38.30
N THR A 200 -18.28 -22.61 -37.25
CA THR A 200 -18.61 -23.54 -36.14
C THR A 200 -19.87 -24.35 -36.34
N ALA A 201 -20.65 -24.06 -37.38
CA ALA A 201 -21.92 -24.77 -37.65
C ALA A 201 -21.81 -25.88 -38.74
N LYS A 202 -20.60 -26.24 -39.17
CA LYS A 202 -20.39 -27.21 -40.26
C LYS A 202 -19.64 -28.48 -39.86
N ASP A 203 -19.33 -28.66 -38.58
CA ASP A 203 -18.65 -29.87 -38.06
C ASP A 203 -19.50 -30.60 -36.99
N GLU A 204 -20.81 -30.75 -37.24
CA GLU A 204 -21.67 -31.79 -36.61
C GLU A 204 -22.35 -32.63 -37.65
#